data_a918f7d2f84856cecb34b2adbcc8e1dd
#
_entry.id   a918f7d2f84856cecb34b2adbcc8e1dd
#
_cell.length_a   1.000
_cell.length_b   1.000
_cell.length_c   1.000
_cell.angle_alpha   90.00
_cell.angle_beta   90.00
_cell.angle_gamma   90.00
#
_symmetry.space_group_name_H-M   'P 1'
#
loop_
_entity.id
_entity.type
_entity.pdbx_description
1 polymer ?
#
loop_
_entity_poly.entity_id
_entity_poly.type
_entity_poly.pdbx_seq_one_letter_code
_entity_poly.pdbx_strand_id
1 'polypeptide(L)'
;MLKISRESEINLINVLIDNDIISGKDLPNIKKVSTEKNKSQIDAVFELKLCDEDKILDVLVKEQSLEVVDLSKIQITDDVKSVLPSNYINMNFVAPFKVDGKDLHIAISDSSKLGLMRNLKAITKKNIELHAAKVSQISEFIQKLQSESGDVTTEAIRKENKDKVRTKT
;
A
#
# COMPACT_ATOMS: atom_id res chain seq x y z
N MET A 1 7.03 -11.31 -0.87
CA MET A 1 7.68 -10.27 -0.07
C MET A 1 6.97 -8.95 -0.25
N LEU A 2 6.69 -8.24 0.84
CA LEU A 2 5.95 -6.99 0.79
C LEU A 2 6.85 -5.84 0.31
N LYS A 3 6.27 -4.99 -0.54
CA LYS A 3 6.88 -3.70 -0.86
C LYS A 3 6.09 -2.64 -0.11
N ILE A 4 6.61 -2.27 1.04
CA ILE A 4 5.92 -1.37 1.96
C ILE A 4 6.80 -0.14 2.20
N SER A 5 6.16 1.02 2.35
CA SER A 5 6.91 2.24 2.64
C SER A 5 7.46 2.17 4.07
N ARG A 6 8.59 2.85 4.29
CA ARG A 6 9.22 2.85 5.60
C ARG A 6 8.33 3.45 6.66
N GLU A 7 7.60 4.50 6.32
CA GLU A 7 6.67 5.13 7.25
C GLU A 7 5.59 4.17 7.71
N SER A 8 5.00 3.43 6.76
CA SER A 8 3.98 2.43 7.09
C SER A 8 4.57 1.32 7.94
N GLU A 9 5.79 0.87 7.60
CA GLU A 9 6.46 -0.17 8.37
C GLU A 9 6.64 0.24 9.82
N ILE A 10 7.15 1.45 10.05
CA ILE A 10 7.37 1.96 11.39
C ILE A 10 6.05 2.10 12.14
N ASN A 11 5.03 2.66 11.48
CA ASN A 11 3.74 2.85 12.10
C ASN A 11 3.12 1.50 12.51
N LEU A 12 3.18 0.51 11.61
CA LEU A 12 2.61 -0.80 11.90
C LEU A 12 3.31 -1.49 13.07
N ILE A 13 4.63 -1.41 13.13
CA ILE A 13 5.37 -1.98 14.26
C ILE A 13 4.91 -1.32 15.57
N ASN A 14 4.80 0.01 15.57
CA ASN A 14 4.36 0.74 16.77
C ASN A 14 2.93 0.36 17.17
N VAL A 15 2.04 0.24 16.19
CA VAL A 15 0.65 -0.15 16.45
C VAL A 15 0.59 -1.55 17.06
N LEU A 16 1.40 -2.48 16.55
CA LEU A 16 1.45 -3.84 17.09
C LEU A 16 1.94 -3.87 18.53
N ILE A 17 2.93 -3.03 18.85
CA ILE A 17 3.43 -2.91 20.23
C ILE A 17 2.36 -2.29 21.13
N ASP A 18 1.73 -1.21 20.67
CA ASP A 18 0.73 -0.49 21.45
C ASP A 18 -0.49 -1.37 21.78
N ASN A 19 -0.78 -2.33 20.92
CA ASN A 19 -1.90 -3.27 21.11
C ASN A 19 -1.48 -4.59 21.74
N ASP A 20 -0.24 -4.67 22.25
CA ASP A 20 0.30 -5.86 22.91
C ASP A 20 0.31 -7.11 22.03
N ILE A 21 0.32 -6.92 20.71
CA ILE A 21 0.42 -8.04 19.76
C ILE A 21 1.86 -8.52 19.66
N ILE A 22 2.80 -7.57 19.67
CA ILE A 22 4.21 -7.89 19.83
C ILE A 22 4.73 -7.03 20.98
N SER A 23 5.90 -7.39 21.51
CA SER A 23 6.51 -6.60 22.58
C SER A 23 7.82 -6.00 22.11
N GLY A 24 8.32 -5.01 22.87
CA GLY A 24 9.63 -4.44 22.57
C GLY A 24 10.74 -5.49 22.57
N LYS A 25 10.54 -6.60 23.29
CA LYS A 25 11.53 -7.70 23.35
C LYS A 25 11.62 -8.44 22.01
N ASP A 26 10.59 -8.37 21.18
CA ASP A 26 10.58 -9.01 19.86
C ASP A 26 11.39 -8.25 18.83
N LEU A 27 11.62 -6.95 19.05
CA LEU A 27 12.25 -6.09 18.06
C LEU A 27 13.62 -6.57 17.59
N PRO A 28 14.53 -7.01 18.47
CA PRO A 28 15.84 -7.48 18.00
C PRO A 28 15.72 -8.64 17.02
N ASN A 29 14.83 -9.60 17.28
CA ASN A 29 14.63 -10.72 16.38
C ASN A 29 13.99 -10.30 15.07
N ILE A 30 13.02 -9.39 15.13
CA ILE A 30 12.38 -8.86 13.93
C ILE A 30 13.41 -8.19 13.04
N LYS A 31 14.26 -7.33 13.62
CA LYS A 31 15.29 -6.63 12.87
C LYS A 31 16.32 -7.59 12.29
N LYS A 32 16.68 -8.61 13.06
CA LYS A 32 17.63 -9.62 12.60
C LYS A 32 17.12 -10.37 11.37
N VAL A 33 15.89 -10.87 11.43
CA VAL A 33 15.29 -11.59 10.32
C VAL A 33 15.14 -10.67 9.11
N SER A 34 14.69 -9.43 9.33
CA SER A 34 14.55 -8.45 8.27
C SER A 34 15.86 -8.23 7.54
N THR A 35 16.94 -8.03 8.29
CA THR A 35 18.26 -7.75 7.72
C THR A 35 18.83 -8.98 7.03
N GLU A 36 18.80 -10.14 7.71
CA GLU A 36 19.41 -11.35 7.19
C GLU A 36 18.72 -11.86 5.92
N LYS A 37 17.43 -11.71 5.84
CA LYS A 37 16.65 -12.21 4.71
C LYS A 37 16.27 -11.12 3.71
N ASN A 38 16.72 -9.90 3.94
CA ASN A 38 16.50 -8.76 3.07
C ASN A 38 15.00 -8.58 2.78
N LYS A 39 14.20 -8.48 3.83
CA LYS A 39 12.77 -8.28 3.72
C LYS A 39 12.29 -7.24 4.72
N SER A 40 11.05 -6.80 4.60
CA SER A 40 10.50 -5.80 5.51
C SER A 40 10.39 -6.36 6.92
N GLN A 41 10.32 -5.46 7.90
CA GLN A 41 10.10 -5.89 9.29
C GLN A 41 8.72 -6.53 9.45
N ILE A 42 7.73 -6.10 8.68
CA ILE A 42 6.40 -6.70 8.73
C ILE A 42 6.45 -8.13 8.18
N ASP A 43 7.19 -8.38 7.08
CA ASP A 43 7.42 -9.75 6.63
C ASP A 43 8.08 -10.59 7.72
N ALA A 44 9.04 -9.99 8.45
CA ALA A 44 9.72 -10.69 9.54
C ALA A 44 8.74 -11.05 10.67
N VAL A 45 7.81 -10.14 10.99
CA VAL A 45 6.78 -10.40 11.99
C VAL A 45 5.96 -11.64 11.60
N PHE A 46 5.57 -11.72 10.32
CA PHE A 46 4.80 -12.85 9.82
C PHE A 46 5.62 -14.15 9.85
N GLU A 47 6.88 -14.06 9.44
CA GLU A 47 7.75 -15.24 9.42
C GLU A 47 8.00 -15.79 10.82
N LEU A 48 8.15 -14.90 11.80
CA LEU A 48 8.33 -15.28 13.21
C LEU A 48 7.00 -15.71 13.85
N LYS A 49 5.90 -15.63 13.10
CA LYS A 49 4.57 -16.05 13.54
C LYS A 49 4.11 -15.28 14.77
N LEU A 50 4.52 -14.03 14.87
CA LEU A 50 4.09 -13.16 15.97
C LEU A 50 2.66 -12.68 15.77
N CYS A 51 2.26 -12.45 14.51
CA CYS A 51 0.87 -12.24 14.15
C CYS A 51 0.74 -12.43 12.63
N ASP A 52 -0.49 -12.37 12.12
CA ASP A 52 -0.74 -12.43 10.69
C ASP A 52 -1.37 -11.12 10.22
N GLU A 53 -1.56 -10.99 8.91
CA GLU A 53 -2.07 -9.72 8.36
C GLU A 53 -3.55 -9.50 8.70
N ASP A 54 -4.30 -10.56 8.98
CA ASP A 54 -5.69 -10.41 9.42
C ASP A 54 -5.76 -9.67 10.75
N LYS A 55 -4.80 -9.92 11.63
CA LYS A 55 -4.75 -9.24 12.92
C LYS A 55 -4.45 -7.75 12.74
N ILE A 56 -3.55 -7.41 11.83
CA ILE A 56 -3.25 -6.03 11.50
C ILE A 56 -4.50 -5.33 10.97
N LEU A 57 -5.20 -5.99 10.06
CA LEU A 57 -6.43 -5.46 9.48
C LEU A 57 -7.49 -5.22 10.56
N ASP A 58 -7.67 -6.18 11.46
CA ASP A 58 -8.65 -6.07 12.54
C ASP A 58 -8.37 -4.86 13.43
N VAL A 59 -7.11 -4.63 13.76
CA VAL A 59 -6.73 -3.49 14.59
C VAL A 59 -7.08 -2.17 13.88
N LEU A 60 -6.75 -2.06 12.60
CA LEU A 60 -7.04 -0.86 11.82
C LEU A 60 -8.53 -0.59 11.76
N VAL A 61 -9.32 -1.62 11.45
CA VAL A 61 -10.77 -1.51 11.36
C VAL A 61 -11.36 -1.06 12.70
N LYS A 62 -10.90 -1.69 13.78
CA LYS A 62 -11.40 -1.41 15.11
C LYS A 62 -11.07 0.00 15.57
N GLU A 63 -9.83 0.44 15.31
CA GLU A 63 -9.39 1.77 15.77
C GLU A 63 -9.94 2.90 14.93
N GLN A 64 -10.10 2.69 13.62
CA GLN A 64 -10.44 3.77 12.70
C GLN A 64 -11.84 3.67 12.10
N SER A 65 -12.58 2.62 12.44
CA SER A 65 -13.97 2.42 11.98
C SER A 65 -14.07 2.44 10.45
N LEU A 66 -13.11 1.85 9.77
CA LEU A 66 -13.08 1.81 8.31
C LEU A 66 -13.74 0.54 7.78
N GLU A 67 -14.35 0.65 6.60
CA GLU A 67 -14.85 -0.53 5.90
C GLU A 67 -13.70 -1.27 5.24
N VAL A 68 -13.79 -2.59 5.21
CA VAL A 68 -12.78 -3.43 4.57
C VAL A 68 -13.08 -3.56 3.09
N VAL A 69 -12.02 -3.50 2.27
CA VAL A 69 -12.14 -3.80 0.85
C VAL A 69 -11.21 -4.97 0.51
N ASP A 70 -11.71 -5.87 -0.34
CA ASP A 70 -10.91 -6.98 -0.84
C ASP A 70 -10.36 -6.59 -2.21
N LEU A 71 -9.12 -6.14 -2.22
CA LEU A 71 -8.50 -5.63 -3.45
C LEU A 71 -8.28 -6.72 -4.50
N SER A 72 -8.27 -7.99 -4.10
CA SER A 72 -8.11 -9.08 -5.05
C SER A 72 -9.29 -9.20 -6.01
N LYS A 73 -10.43 -8.60 -5.65
CA LYS A 73 -11.65 -8.64 -6.45
C LYS A 73 -11.89 -7.34 -7.22
N ILE A 74 -11.01 -6.38 -7.09
CA ILE A 74 -11.16 -5.07 -7.72
C ILE A 74 -10.44 -5.06 -9.07
N GLN A 75 -11.15 -4.61 -10.10
CA GLN A 75 -10.58 -4.47 -11.43
C GLN A 75 -10.01 -3.05 -11.58
N ILE A 76 -8.79 -2.96 -12.10
CA ILE A 76 -8.14 -1.66 -12.29
C ILE A 76 -8.68 -1.00 -13.55
N THR A 77 -9.20 0.22 -13.42
CA THR A 77 -9.70 1.00 -14.55
C THR A 77 -8.69 2.08 -14.93
N ASP A 78 -8.85 2.66 -16.10
CA ASP A 78 -7.95 3.74 -16.56
C ASP A 78 -8.03 4.95 -15.64
N ASP A 79 -9.21 5.26 -15.11
CA ASP A 79 -9.39 6.37 -14.16
C ASP A 79 -8.50 6.20 -12.94
N VAL A 80 -8.46 4.97 -12.41
CA VAL A 80 -7.70 4.66 -11.21
C VAL A 80 -6.20 4.76 -11.49
N LYS A 81 -5.76 4.28 -12.67
CA LYS A 81 -4.34 4.31 -13.02
C LYS A 81 -3.77 5.71 -13.07
N SER A 82 -4.59 6.68 -13.45
CA SER A 82 -4.11 8.05 -13.69
C SER A 82 -4.44 9.02 -12.56
N VAL A 83 -5.13 8.59 -11.53
CA VAL A 83 -5.64 9.50 -10.50
C VAL A 83 -4.54 10.02 -9.58
N LEU A 84 -3.48 9.26 -9.37
CA LEU A 84 -2.34 9.66 -8.54
C LEU A 84 -1.03 9.31 -9.23
N PRO A 85 0.02 10.12 -9.03
CA PRO A 85 1.34 9.78 -9.58
C PRO A 85 1.89 8.51 -8.95
N SER A 86 2.61 7.72 -9.75
CA SER A 86 3.20 6.46 -9.28
C SER A 86 4.13 6.64 -8.09
N ASN A 87 4.96 7.70 -8.11
CA ASN A 87 5.88 7.92 -7.00
C ASN A 87 5.14 8.27 -5.71
N TYR A 88 4.01 8.99 -5.81
CA TYR A 88 3.20 9.28 -4.62
C TYR A 88 2.66 7.99 -4.01
N ILE A 89 2.14 7.11 -4.86
CA ILE A 89 1.60 5.81 -4.42
C ILE A 89 2.68 4.98 -3.74
N ASN A 90 3.88 4.92 -4.34
CA ASN A 90 4.99 4.15 -3.77
C ASN A 90 5.47 4.71 -2.44
N MET A 91 5.64 6.03 -2.38
CA MET A 91 6.18 6.66 -1.18
C MET A 91 5.23 6.57 -0.01
N ASN A 92 3.94 6.61 -0.28
CA ASN A 92 2.94 6.68 0.78
C ASN A 92 2.21 5.37 1.04
N PHE A 93 2.44 4.36 0.22
CA PHE A 93 1.84 3.03 0.36
C PHE A 93 0.31 3.12 0.48
N VAL A 94 -0.30 3.77 -0.50
CA VAL A 94 -1.74 3.92 -0.61
C VAL A 94 -2.19 3.35 -1.95
N ALA A 95 -3.36 2.70 -1.98
CA ALA A 95 -3.85 2.04 -3.18
C ALA A 95 -5.20 2.64 -3.61
N PRO A 96 -5.20 3.59 -4.55
CA PRO A 96 -6.46 4.05 -5.11
C PRO A 96 -7.07 2.91 -5.92
N PHE A 97 -8.36 2.63 -5.69
CA PHE A 97 -8.96 1.46 -6.32
C PHE A 97 -10.30 1.73 -7.00
N LYS A 98 -10.89 2.88 -6.79
CA LYS A 98 -12.18 3.19 -7.42
C LYS A 98 -12.37 4.69 -7.54
N VAL A 99 -12.76 5.14 -8.72
CA VAL A 99 -13.17 6.52 -8.96
C VAL A 99 -14.65 6.48 -9.31
N ASP A 100 -15.45 7.21 -8.54
CA ASP A 100 -16.90 7.25 -8.73
C ASP A 100 -17.32 8.72 -8.74
N GLY A 101 -17.33 9.33 -9.94
CA GLY A 101 -17.61 10.76 -10.07
C GLY A 101 -16.56 11.58 -9.34
N LYS A 102 -17.01 12.29 -8.31
CA LYS A 102 -16.11 13.14 -7.51
C LYS A 102 -15.51 12.41 -6.31
N ASP A 103 -15.83 11.15 -6.14
CA ASP A 103 -15.34 10.37 -5.01
C ASP A 103 -14.19 9.47 -5.43
N LEU A 104 -13.14 9.45 -4.63
CA LEU A 104 -12.00 8.58 -4.84
C LEU A 104 -11.87 7.67 -3.63
N HIS A 105 -11.89 6.37 -3.88
CA HIS A 105 -11.75 5.36 -2.84
C HIS A 105 -10.31 4.86 -2.81
N ILE A 106 -9.71 4.90 -1.62
CA ILE A 106 -8.30 4.53 -1.44
C ILE A 106 -8.20 3.52 -0.30
N ALA A 107 -7.44 2.45 -0.53
CA ALA A 107 -7.17 1.45 0.50
C ALA A 107 -5.88 1.78 1.24
N ILE A 108 -5.91 1.61 2.56
CA ILE A 108 -4.75 1.84 3.42
C ILE A 108 -4.56 0.65 4.35
N SER A 109 -3.34 0.46 4.82
CA SER A 109 -3.03 -0.64 5.74
C SER A 109 -2.74 -0.16 7.16
N ASP A 110 -2.58 1.13 7.36
CA ASP A 110 -2.20 1.66 8.67
C ASP A 110 -2.73 3.07 8.87
N SER A 111 -2.82 3.47 10.14
CA SER A 111 -3.43 4.74 10.52
C SER A 111 -2.58 5.97 10.20
N SER A 112 -1.31 5.79 9.86
CA SER A 112 -0.47 6.93 9.48
C SER A 112 -1.00 7.63 8.23
N LYS A 113 -1.81 6.93 7.42
CA LYS A 113 -2.34 7.48 6.16
C LYS A 113 -3.52 8.41 6.35
N LEU A 114 -4.12 8.42 7.55
CA LEU A 114 -5.23 9.34 7.81
C LEU A 114 -4.81 10.81 7.65
N GLY A 115 -3.56 11.11 7.95
CA GLY A 115 -3.03 12.46 7.80
C GLY A 115 -2.88 12.91 6.35
N LEU A 116 -3.00 11.99 5.40
CA LEU A 116 -2.87 12.33 3.98
C LEU A 116 -4.17 12.80 3.34
N MET A 117 -5.31 12.71 4.02
CA MET A 117 -6.60 13.02 3.40
C MET A 117 -6.65 14.40 2.78
N ARG A 118 -6.18 15.41 3.50
CA ARG A 118 -6.18 16.78 2.99
C ARG A 118 -5.30 16.92 1.76
N ASN A 119 -4.14 16.30 1.80
CA ASN A 119 -3.18 16.34 0.69
C ASN A 119 -3.75 15.63 -0.53
N LEU A 120 -4.34 14.44 -0.33
CA LEU A 120 -4.96 13.68 -1.41
C LEU A 120 -6.11 14.45 -2.05
N LYS A 121 -6.92 15.11 -1.24
CA LYS A 121 -8.03 15.92 -1.74
C LYS A 121 -7.51 17.09 -2.58
N ALA A 122 -6.42 17.73 -2.13
CA ALA A 122 -5.83 18.85 -2.86
C ALA A 122 -5.25 18.41 -4.21
N ILE A 123 -4.58 17.25 -4.24
CA ILE A 123 -3.96 16.73 -5.47
C ILE A 123 -5.02 16.29 -6.48
N THR A 124 -6.03 15.57 -6.03
CA THR A 124 -7.00 14.93 -6.93
C THR A 124 -8.23 15.78 -7.21
N LYS A 125 -8.50 16.77 -6.36
CA LYS A 125 -9.74 17.56 -6.41
C LYS A 125 -10.98 16.69 -6.22
N LYS A 126 -10.84 15.59 -5.50
CA LYS A 126 -11.92 14.64 -5.25
C LYS A 126 -12.14 14.47 -3.76
N ASN A 127 -13.34 14.01 -3.40
CA ASN A 127 -13.62 13.58 -2.04
C ASN A 127 -12.90 12.26 -1.82
N ILE A 128 -12.25 12.11 -0.66
CA ILE A 128 -11.45 10.92 -0.39
C ILE A 128 -12.19 10.03 0.60
N GLU A 129 -12.38 8.77 0.23
CA GLU A 129 -12.94 7.75 1.12
C GLU A 129 -11.90 6.68 1.37
N LEU A 130 -11.50 6.52 2.62
CA LEU A 130 -10.48 5.54 3.00
C LEU A 130 -11.13 4.22 3.38
N HIS A 131 -10.50 3.14 2.97
CA HIS A 131 -10.92 1.78 3.29
C HIS A 131 -9.73 1.00 3.83
N ALA A 132 -10.00 0.02 4.67
CA ALA A 132 -8.95 -0.84 5.21
C ALA A 132 -8.75 -2.05 4.30
N ALA A 133 -7.51 -2.42 4.07
CA ALA A 133 -7.19 -3.62 3.29
C ALA A 133 -5.96 -4.31 3.88
N LYS A 134 -5.80 -5.58 3.53
CA LYS A 134 -4.64 -6.35 3.97
C LYS A 134 -3.36 -5.77 3.36
N VAL A 135 -2.30 -5.79 4.16
CA VAL A 135 -1.00 -5.25 3.74
C VAL A 135 -0.53 -5.88 2.42
N SER A 136 -0.66 -7.21 2.31
CA SER A 136 -0.23 -7.90 1.08
C SER A 136 -1.06 -7.50 -0.12
N GLN A 137 -2.35 -7.29 0.06
CA GLN A 137 -3.23 -6.88 -1.03
C GLN A 137 -2.89 -5.49 -1.53
N ILE A 138 -2.57 -4.57 -0.62
CA ILE A 138 -2.15 -3.23 -1.01
C ILE A 138 -0.85 -3.28 -1.80
N SER A 139 0.13 -4.06 -1.32
CA SER A 139 1.40 -4.21 -2.01
C SER A 139 1.20 -4.75 -3.43
N GLU A 140 0.39 -5.80 -3.57
CA GLU A 140 0.13 -6.42 -4.88
C GLU A 140 -0.65 -5.49 -5.80
N PHE A 141 -1.63 -4.78 -5.25
CA PHE A 141 -2.45 -3.87 -6.04
C PHE A 141 -1.61 -2.72 -6.60
N ILE A 142 -0.72 -2.16 -5.78
CA ILE A 142 0.19 -1.09 -6.21
C ILE A 142 1.07 -1.59 -7.34
N GLN A 143 1.59 -2.80 -7.23
CA GLN A 143 2.42 -3.38 -8.29
C GLN A 143 1.65 -3.55 -9.59
N LYS A 144 0.38 -3.97 -9.50
CA LYS A 144 -0.48 -4.10 -10.68
C LYS A 144 -0.76 -2.74 -11.31
N LEU A 145 -1.02 -1.72 -10.49
CA LEU A 145 -1.26 -0.38 -11.00
C LEU A 145 -0.08 0.09 -11.85
N GLN A 146 1.12 -0.18 -11.38
CA GLN A 146 2.33 0.31 -12.02
C GLN A 146 2.72 -0.52 -13.24
N SER A 147 2.55 -1.83 -13.17
CA SER A 147 2.90 -2.68 -14.30
C SER A 147 1.94 -2.47 -15.47
N GLU A 148 0.66 -2.25 -15.18
CA GLU A 148 -0.33 -2.02 -16.23
C GLU A 148 -0.23 -0.64 -16.83
N SER A 149 0.22 0.35 -16.07
CA SER A 149 0.40 1.69 -16.60
C SER A 149 1.74 1.85 -17.27
N GLY A 150 2.71 1.00 -16.91
CA GLY A 150 4.04 1.07 -17.45
C GLY A 150 4.23 0.33 -18.71
N ASP A 151 3.66 -0.45 -19.07
CA ASP A 151 4.00 -1.19 -20.10
C ASP A 151 3.68 -0.95 -21.32
N VAL A 152 3.50 -0.63 -21.57
CA VAL A 152 3.38 -0.34 -22.83
C VAL A 152 4.64 -0.15 -23.44
N THR A 153 4.90 -0.34 -22.63
CA THR A 153 5.76 -0.17 -22.77
C THR A 153 6.65 -0.76 -22.74
N THR A 154 6.74 -1.21 -22.07
CA THR A 154 7.83 -1.72 -22.09
C THR A 154 8.01 -2.64 -23.03
N GLU A 155 7.29 -3.25 -23.50
CA GLU A 155 7.27 -3.71 -24.55
C GLU A 155 6.81 -2.91 -25.48
N ALA A 156 6.08 -2.25 -25.46
CA ALA A 156 5.80 -1.29 -26.35
C ALA A 156 6.43 -0.05 -25.98
N ILE A 157 6.70 -0.18 -25.27
CA ILE A 157 7.19 0.81 -24.81
C ILE A 157 8.13 0.61 -24.83
N ARG A 158 8.16 -0.46 -24.56
CA ARG A 158 9.04 -0.63 -24.58
C ARG A 158 9.09 -0.65 -25.83
N LYS A 159 8.42 -0.80 -26.47
CA LYS A 159 8.21 -0.46 -27.57
C LYS A 159 7.87 0.86 -27.89
N GLU A 160 7.39 1.37 -27.50
CA GLU A 160 7.21 2.66 -27.34
C GLU A 160 7.70 3.37 -26.79
N ASN A 161 7.79 2.59 -26.51
CA ASN A 161 8.26 3.21 -25.70
C ASN A 161 8.83 3.13 -26.04
N LYS A 162 9.37 2.51 -26.56
CA LYS A 162 9.88 2.63 -26.53
C LYS A 162 9.90 3.35 -27.11
N ASP A 163 9.41 3.17 -27.76
CA ASP A 163 9.31 4.02 -27.87
C ASP A 163 9.03 4.78 -27.47
N LYS A 164 8.91 4.89 -27.25
CA LYS A 164 8.81 5.67 -26.43
C LYS A 164 9.25 5.67 -25.77
N VAL A 165 9.11 5.11 -26.04
CA VAL A 165 9.52 5.29 -25.23
C VAL A 165 9.81 5.43 -25.29
N ARG A 166 10.21 5.09 -25.68
CA ARG A 166 10.46 5.41 -25.45
C ARG A 166 10.54 6.03 -25.30
N THR A 167 10.30 5.53 -25.82
CA THR A 167 10.30 6.22 -25.42
C THR A 167 10.26 6.70 -24.96
N LYS A 168 10.42 6.64 -25.03
CA LYS A 168 10.41 7.08 -24.41
C LYS A 168 10.70 7.37 -24.02
N THR A 169 10.73 6.72 -24.74
CA THR A 169 10.94 7.08 -24.25
C THR A 169 11.01 7.42 -23.79
#